data_f5de3718ca9015b26495f0076543a1b6
#
_entry.id   f5de3718ca9015b26495f0076543a1b6
#
_cell.length_a   1.000
_cell.length_b   1.000
_cell.length_c   1.000
_cell.angle_alpha   90.00
_cell.angle_beta   90.00
_cell.angle_gamma   90.00
#
_symmetry.space_group_name_H-M   'P 1'
#
loop_
_entity.id
_entity.type
_entity.pdbx_description
1 polymer ?
#
loop_
_entity_poly.entity_id
_entity_poly.type
_entity_poly.pdbx_seq_one_letter_code
_entity_poly.pdbx_strand_id
1 'polypeptide(L)'
;HIPNVNAGESTKLKHDEVDTILDLIGTIEKQDPETGVIHIKREDRKIIKVADLVNDNPKDRDKIVNYLRKIKDVDDIDIIIALGMAKEGFDWPYCEHALTVGYRGSLTEIIQIIGRATRDSDNKNHSQFTNLIAQPDVADSEVKLSVNNMLKAITASLLMEQVLAPHVNFKTKTNGGGTVDPGTIEIGGFKEPSSK
;
A
#
# COMPACT_ATOMS: atom_id res chain seq x y z
N HIS A 1 4.97 -0.19 -7.48
CA HIS A 1 4.50 1.19 -7.37
C HIS A 1 5.35 2.08 -8.29
N ILE A 2 4.74 2.71 -9.28
CA ILE A 2 5.37 3.54 -10.30
C ILE A 2 5.35 5.01 -9.84
N PRO A 3 6.39 5.84 -10.12
CA PRO A 3 6.39 7.25 -9.77
C PRO A 3 5.28 8.01 -10.51
N ASN A 4 4.75 9.05 -9.87
CA ASN A 4 3.89 9.99 -10.58
C ASN A 4 4.70 10.70 -11.68
N VAL A 5 4.18 10.69 -12.89
CA VAL A 5 4.72 11.48 -13.98
C VAL A 5 4.36 12.94 -13.71
N ASN A 6 5.34 13.87 -13.80
CA ASN A 6 5.08 15.29 -13.64
C ASN A 6 4.02 15.76 -14.66
N ALA A 7 3.19 16.72 -14.26
CA ALA A 7 2.19 17.30 -15.15
C ALA A 7 2.88 17.89 -16.40
N GLY A 8 2.80 17.16 -17.53
CA GLY A 8 3.47 17.49 -18.79
C GLY A 8 4.22 16.33 -19.43
N GLU A 9 4.54 15.28 -18.67
CA GLU A 9 5.02 14.02 -19.26
C GLU A 9 3.84 13.19 -19.74
N SER A 10 3.98 12.65 -20.93
CA SER A 10 2.93 11.97 -21.69
C SER A 10 2.31 10.82 -20.90
N THR A 11 0.97 10.77 -20.85
CA THR A 11 0.19 9.58 -20.39
C THR A 11 0.65 8.29 -21.06
N LYS A 12 1.23 8.38 -22.25
CA LYS A 12 1.80 7.25 -23.00
C LYS A 12 2.92 6.53 -22.23
N LEU A 13 3.82 7.27 -21.55
CA LEU A 13 4.92 6.67 -20.77
C LEU A 13 4.43 5.79 -19.63
N LYS A 14 3.30 6.13 -19.00
CA LYS A 14 2.72 5.33 -17.90
C LYS A 14 2.25 3.96 -18.38
N HIS A 15 1.59 3.94 -19.52
CA HIS A 15 1.08 2.70 -20.11
C HIS A 15 2.23 1.83 -20.61
N ASP A 16 3.24 2.43 -21.25
CA ASP A 16 4.44 1.72 -21.70
C ASP A 16 5.18 1.06 -20.51
N GLU A 17 5.22 1.71 -19.33
CA GLU A 17 5.79 1.13 -18.12
C GLU A 17 4.96 -0.04 -17.58
N VAL A 18 3.64 0.10 -17.55
CA VAL A 18 2.74 -0.98 -17.13
C VAL A 18 2.85 -2.15 -18.09
N ASP A 19 2.80 -1.92 -19.39
CA ASP A 19 2.93 -2.95 -20.42
C ASP A 19 4.27 -3.69 -20.28
N THR A 20 5.37 -2.96 -20.04
CA THR A 20 6.68 -3.55 -19.77
C THR A 20 6.66 -4.45 -18.52
N ILE A 21 5.99 -4.04 -17.45
CA ILE A 21 5.86 -4.86 -16.25
C ILE A 21 5.05 -6.12 -16.52
N LEU A 22 3.92 -5.99 -17.24
CA LEU A 22 3.07 -7.13 -17.61
C LEU A 22 3.83 -8.14 -18.47
N ASP A 23 4.58 -7.66 -19.48
CA ASP A 23 5.42 -8.49 -20.36
C ASP A 23 6.54 -9.21 -19.59
N LEU A 24 7.13 -8.56 -18.59
CA LEU A 24 8.14 -9.20 -17.71
C LEU A 24 7.54 -10.31 -16.83
N ILE A 25 6.26 -10.22 -16.48
CA ILE A 25 5.57 -11.25 -15.70
C ILE A 25 5.27 -12.46 -16.59
N GLY A 26 4.82 -12.23 -17.83
CA GLY A 26 4.49 -13.29 -18.77
C GLY A 26 3.56 -12.84 -19.88
N THR A 27 2.82 -13.78 -20.45
CA THR A 27 1.88 -13.52 -21.55
C THR A 27 0.48 -13.31 -21.02
N ILE A 28 -0.17 -12.21 -21.39
CA ILE A 28 -1.57 -11.95 -21.04
C ILE A 28 -2.45 -13.02 -21.71
N GLU A 29 -3.16 -13.80 -20.90
CA GLU A 29 -4.07 -14.83 -21.34
C GLU A 29 -5.50 -14.27 -21.52
N LYS A 30 -5.96 -13.49 -20.54
CA LYS A 30 -7.25 -12.83 -20.58
C LYS A 30 -7.33 -11.68 -19.59
N GLN A 31 -8.30 -10.79 -19.83
CA GLN A 31 -8.77 -9.83 -18.82
C GLN A 31 -10.22 -10.17 -18.45
N ASP A 32 -10.49 -10.26 -17.17
CA ASP A 32 -11.84 -10.55 -16.68
C ASP A 32 -12.74 -9.31 -16.89
N PRO A 33 -13.85 -9.44 -17.62
CA PRO A 33 -14.73 -8.30 -17.95
C PRO A 33 -15.51 -7.76 -16.75
N GLU A 34 -15.71 -8.57 -15.69
CA GLU A 34 -16.48 -8.17 -14.50
C GLU A 34 -15.60 -7.51 -13.46
N THR A 35 -14.42 -8.07 -13.22
CA THR A 35 -13.49 -7.61 -12.17
C THR A 35 -12.41 -6.68 -12.71
N GLY A 36 -12.10 -6.75 -14.02
CA GLY A 36 -11.00 -6.04 -14.65
C GLY A 36 -9.62 -6.66 -14.38
N VAL A 37 -9.57 -7.78 -13.66
CA VAL A 37 -8.32 -8.48 -13.32
C VAL A 37 -7.68 -9.07 -14.57
N ILE A 38 -6.37 -8.85 -14.74
CA ILE A 38 -5.58 -9.39 -15.83
C ILE A 38 -4.99 -10.72 -15.39
N HIS A 39 -5.19 -11.76 -16.18
CA HIS A 39 -4.61 -13.07 -15.98
C HIS A 39 -3.40 -13.24 -16.89
N ILE A 40 -2.22 -13.40 -16.30
CA ILE A 40 -0.96 -13.53 -17.01
C ILE A 40 -0.41 -14.93 -16.81
N LYS A 41 -0.09 -15.59 -17.90
CA LYS A 41 0.53 -16.91 -17.88
C LYS A 41 2.04 -16.77 -17.90
N ARG A 42 2.67 -17.25 -16.84
CA ARG A 42 4.13 -17.32 -16.72
C ARG A 42 4.71 -18.50 -17.54
N GLU A 43 6.02 -18.50 -17.69
CA GLU A 43 6.76 -19.61 -18.33
C GLU A 43 6.55 -20.96 -17.63
N ASP A 44 6.43 -20.96 -16.29
CA ASP A 44 6.15 -22.14 -15.47
C ASP A 44 4.66 -22.58 -15.52
N ARG A 45 3.86 -21.97 -16.41
CA ARG A 45 2.43 -22.18 -16.62
C ARG A 45 1.52 -21.73 -15.47
N LYS A 46 2.05 -21.10 -14.44
CA LYS A 46 1.22 -20.48 -13.40
C LYS A 46 0.50 -19.28 -13.94
N ILE A 47 -0.72 -19.09 -13.51
CA ILE A 47 -1.51 -17.88 -13.79
C ILE A 47 -1.30 -16.90 -12.66
N ILE A 48 -0.87 -15.70 -12.99
CA ILE A 48 -0.72 -14.56 -12.09
C ILE A 48 -1.87 -13.60 -12.31
N LYS A 49 -2.56 -13.23 -11.26
CA LYS A 49 -3.69 -12.30 -11.26
C LYS A 49 -3.20 -10.91 -10.92
N VAL A 50 -3.34 -9.99 -11.86
CA VAL A 50 -2.83 -8.62 -11.75
C VAL A 50 -3.97 -7.62 -11.75
N ALA A 51 -3.99 -6.74 -10.76
CA ALA A 51 -4.87 -5.58 -10.71
C ALA A 51 -4.10 -4.33 -11.15
N ASP A 52 -4.47 -3.76 -12.30
CA ASP A 52 -3.89 -2.52 -12.83
C ASP A 52 -4.73 -1.30 -12.43
N LEU A 53 -4.25 -0.53 -11.45
CA LEU A 53 -4.87 0.71 -10.99
C LEU A 53 -4.34 1.96 -11.73
N VAL A 54 -3.46 1.77 -12.71
CA VAL A 54 -2.90 2.86 -13.53
C VAL A 54 -3.85 3.22 -14.68
N ASN A 55 -4.75 2.33 -15.04
CA ASN A 55 -5.71 2.49 -16.13
C ASN A 55 -6.45 3.83 -16.04
N ASP A 56 -6.38 4.63 -17.10
CA ASP A 56 -7.01 5.95 -17.19
C ASP A 56 -8.53 5.87 -17.38
N ASN A 57 -9.08 4.71 -17.76
CA ASN A 57 -10.53 4.52 -17.87
C ASN A 57 -11.16 4.40 -16.46
N PRO A 58 -11.94 5.39 -16.01
CA PRO A 58 -12.51 5.38 -14.67
C PRO A 58 -13.40 4.16 -14.40
N LYS A 59 -14.14 3.69 -15.41
CA LYS A 59 -15.07 2.56 -15.28
C LYS A 59 -14.33 1.26 -15.00
N ASP A 60 -13.21 1.01 -15.69
CA ASP A 60 -12.43 -0.21 -15.50
C ASP A 60 -11.67 -0.15 -14.19
N ARG A 61 -11.12 1.01 -13.83
CA ARG A 61 -10.50 1.21 -12.52
C ARG A 61 -11.49 1.02 -11.37
N ASP A 62 -12.72 1.52 -11.49
CA ASP A 62 -13.75 1.35 -10.46
C ASP A 62 -14.16 -0.12 -10.29
N LYS A 63 -14.21 -0.91 -11.37
CA LYS A 63 -14.42 -2.37 -11.28
C LYS A 63 -13.33 -3.03 -10.44
N ILE A 64 -12.07 -2.75 -10.76
CA ILE A 64 -10.91 -3.30 -10.03
C ILE A 64 -10.94 -2.88 -8.56
N VAL A 65 -11.16 -1.60 -8.27
CA VAL A 65 -11.23 -1.10 -6.87
C VAL A 65 -12.39 -1.76 -6.12
N ASN A 66 -13.56 -1.91 -6.74
CA ASN A 66 -14.69 -2.58 -6.13
C ASN A 66 -14.44 -4.07 -5.89
N TYR A 67 -13.69 -4.72 -6.77
CA TYR A 67 -13.26 -6.09 -6.58
C TYR A 67 -12.28 -6.19 -5.41
N LEU A 68 -11.22 -5.37 -5.39
CA LEU A 68 -10.22 -5.35 -4.32
C LEU A 68 -10.82 -5.12 -2.93
N ARG A 69 -11.90 -4.33 -2.81
CA ARG A 69 -12.63 -4.12 -1.54
C ARG A 69 -13.38 -5.37 -1.05
N LYS A 70 -13.66 -6.31 -1.93
CA LYS A 70 -14.44 -7.52 -1.63
C LYS A 70 -13.57 -8.76 -1.45
N ILE A 71 -12.28 -8.65 -1.70
CA ILE A 71 -11.32 -9.76 -1.55
C ILE A 71 -11.31 -10.25 -0.11
N LYS A 72 -11.37 -11.55 0.03
CA LYS A 72 -11.32 -12.26 1.33
C LYS A 72 -10.24 -13.32 1.39
N ASP A 73 -9.63 -13.62 0.24
CA ASP A 73 -8.62 -14.64 0.11
C ASP A 73 -7.32 -14.06 -0.41
N VAL A 74 -6.20 -14.56 0.10
CA VAL A 74 -4.86 -14.17 -0.35
C VAL A 74 -4.64 -14.53 -1.82
N ASP A 75 -5.26 -15.60 -2.29
CA ASP A 75 -5.11 -16.10 -3.66
C ASP A 75 -6.01 -15.38 -4.68
N ASP A 76 -6.79 -14.39 -4.25
CA ASP A 76 -7.65 -13.64 -5.17
C ASP A 76 -6.86 -12.72 -6.10
N ILE A 77 -5.76 -12.12 -5.61
CA ILE A 77 -4.86 -11.23 -6.36
C ILE A 77 -3.41 -11.49 -5.96
N ASP A 78 -2.53 -11.60 -6.95
CA ASP A 78 -1.10 -11.78 -6.73
C ASP A 78 -0.34 -10.45 -6.78
N ILE A 79 -0.71 -9.52 -7.70
CA ILE A 79 0.01 -8.27 -7.92
C ILE A 79 -0.98 -7.11 -8.09
N ILE A 80 -0.67 -5.98 -7.46
CA ILE A 80 -1.34 -4.70 -7.69
C ILE A 80 -0.33 -3.71 -8.25
N ILE A 81 -0.60 -3.17 -9.44
CA ILE A 81 0.18 -2.09 -10.05
C ILE A 81 -0.52 -0.77 -9.77
N ALA A 82 0.21 0.19 -9.18
CA ALA A 82 -0.36 1.49 -8.81
C ALA A 82 0.63 2.63 -9.06
N LEU A 83 0.12 3.78 -9.46
CA LEU A 83 0.84 5.04 -9.59
C LEU A 83 0.68 5.88 -8.33
N GLY A 84 1.76 6.57 -7.94
CA GLY A 84 1.73 7.53 -6.86
C GLY A 84 1.21 6.90 -5.56
N MET A 85 0.47 7.66 -4.79
CA MET A 85 -0.38 7.08 -3.76
C MET A 85 -1.51 6.36 -4.47
N ALA A 86 -1.54 5.03 -4.38
CA ALA A 86 -2.72 4.27 -4.76
C ALA A 86 -3.90 4.95 -4.09
N LYS A 87 -4.70 5.64 -4.93
CA LYS A 87 -5.73 6.56 -4.44
C LYS A 87 -6.55 5.85 -3.38
N GLU A 88 -6.79 6.58 -2.31
CA GLU A 88 -7.61 6.21 -1.18
C GLU A 88 -8.82 5.36 -1.61
N GLY A 89 -9.01 4.25 -0.98
CA GLY A 89 -10.27 3.55 -1.16
C GLY A 89 -10.25 2.03 -1.22
N PHE A 90 -9.10 1.38 -1.21
CA PHE A 90 -9.05 -0.06 -0.98
C PHE A 90 -8.05 -0.42 0.11
N ASP A 91 -8.37 -1.45 0.82
CA ASP A 91 -7.49 -2.07 1.80
C ASP A 91 -7.13 -3.47 1.32
N TRP A 92 -5.84 -3.75 1.24
CA TRP A 92 -5.35 -5.08 0.91
C TRP A 92 -4.36 -5.55 1.96
N PRO A 93 -4.86 -6.19 3.02
CA PRO A 93 -4.03 -6.60 4.16
C PRO A 93 -3.00 -7.69 3.79
N TYR A 94 -3.24 -8.43 2.70
CA TYR A 94 -2.38 -9.52 2.24
C TYR A 94 -1.07 -9.06 1.58
N CYS A 95 -0.83 -7.76 1.42
CA CYS A 95 0.38 -7.23 0.80
C CYS A 95 1.62 -7.55 1.64
N GLU A 96 2.41 -8.53 1.23
CA GLU A 96 3.68 -8.90 1.88
C GLU A 96 4.86 -8.12 1.30
N HIS A 97 4.84 -7.84 -0.01
CA HIS A 97 5.94 -7.21 -0.72
C HIS A 97 5.49 -5.90 -1.36
N ALA A 98 6.14 -4.81 -1.02
CA ALA A 98 5.98 -3.53 -1.71
C ALA A 98 7.24 -3.24 -2.54
N LEU A 99 7.08 -3.13 -3.85
CA LEU A 99 8.12 -2.74 -4.78
C LEU A 99 7.86 -1.33 -5.29
N THR A 100 8.85 -0.47 -5.19
CA THR A 100 8.82 0.87 -5.77
C THR A 100 9.93 1.04 -6.81
N VAL A 101 9.63 1.78 -7.86
CA VAL A 101 10.59 2.08 -8.94
C VAL A 101 10.82 3.59 -8.95
N GLY A 102 12.09 4.00 -9.05
CA GLY A 102 12.50 5.40 -9.13
C GLY A 102 12.65 6.11 -7.78
N TYR A 103 12.92 7.41 -7.86
CA TYR A 103 13.15 8.24 -6.69
C TYR A 103 11.85 8.65 -6.01
N ARG A 104 11.86 8.61 -4.69
CA ARG A 104 10.76 9.08 -3.85
C ARG A 104 11.25 10.23 -2.99
N GLY A 105 10.80 11.45 -3.30
CA GLY A 105 11.14 12.64 -2.53
C GLY A 105 10.28 12.84 -1.29
N SER A 106 9.10 12.21 -1.23
CA SER A 106 8.15 12.39 -0.14
C SER A 106 8.28 11.30 0.91
N LEU A 107 8.70 11.68 2.12
CA LEU A 107 8.74 10.82 3.29
C LEU A 107 7.36 10.22 3.61
N THR A 108 6.31 11.04 3.51
CA THR A 108 4.92 10.63 3.75
C THR A 108 4.48 9.53 2.79
N GLU A 109 4.85 9.64 1.50
CA GLU A 109 4.54 8.63 0.49
C GLU A 109 5.20 7.29 0.83
N ILE A 110 6.48 7.31 1.22
CA ILE A 110 7.23 6.11 1.60
C ILE A 110 6.58 5.45 2.83
N ILE A 111 6.24 6.24 3.85
CA ILE A 111 5.57 5.74 5.07
C ILE A 111 4.23 5.08 4.72
N GLN A 112 3.44 5.68 3.84
CA GLN A 112 2.15 5.13 3.42
C GLN A 112 2.29 3.81 2.65
N ILE A 113 3.30 3.69 1.78
CA ILE A 113 3.57 2.45 1.04
C ILE A 113 4.01 1.35 2.00
N ILE A 114 4.96 1.66 2.90
CA ILE A 114 5.44 0.72 3.92
C ILE A 114 4.28 0.30 4.81
N GLY A 115 3.47 1.25 5.31
CA GLY A 115 2.34 0.98 6.18
C GLY A 115 1.28 0.07 5.55
N ARG A 116 1.17 0.03 4.21
CA ARG A 116 0.29 -0.94 3.53
C ARG A 116 0.88 -2.35 3.54
N ALA A 117 2.19 -2.48 3.35
CA ALA A 117 2.87 -3.77 3.36
C ALA A 117 3.01 -4.35 4.78
N THR A 118 3.08 -3.50 5.81
CA THR A 118 3.24 -3.93 7.21
C THR A 118 1.94 -4.20 7.95
N ARG A 119 0.78 -4.04 7.29
CA ARG A 119 -0.50 -4.41 7.91
C ARG A 119 -0.51 -5.88 8.27
N ASP A 120 -1.06 -6.17 9.44
CA ASP A 120 -1.15 -7.52 9.95
C ASP A 120 -2.22 -8.33 9.21
N SER A 121 -1.92 -9.62 8.99
CA SER A 121 -2.80 -10.60 8.34
C SER A 121 -2.40 -11.99 8.79
N ASP A 122 -3.37 -12.87 9.02
CA ASP A 122 -3.15 -14.22 9.55
C ASP A 122 -2.18 -15.07 8.69
N ASN A 123 -2.11 -14.78 7.40
CA ASN A 123 -1.25 -15.50 6.45
C ASN A 123 0.15 -14.91 6.29
N LYS A 124 0.46 -13.82 7.04
CA LYS A 124 1.66 -13.03 6.82
C LYS A 124 2.55 -13.05 8.06
N ASN A 125 3.78 -13.49 7.89
CA ASN A 125 4.78 -13.53 8.96
C ASN A 125 5.94 -12.55 8.76
N HIS A 126 5.96 -11.85 7.61
CA HIS A 126 6.98 -10.85 7.29
C HIS A 126 6.44 -9.83 6.29
N SER A 127 7.14 -8.72 6.16
CA SER A 127 6.90 -7.72 5.12
C SER A 127 8.23 -7.30 4.50
N GLN A 128 8.24 -7.17 3.18
CA GLN A 128 9.41 -6.73 2.44
C GLN A 128 9.13 -5.44 1.68
N PHE A 129 10.01 -4.47 1.83
CA PHE A 129 10.00 -3.27 1.00
C PHE A 129 11.26 -3.24 0.12
N THR A 130 11.05 -3.08 -1.18
CA THR A 130 12.13 -3.00 -2.17
C THR A 130 12.00 -1.70 -2.96
N ASN A 131 13.06 -0.92 -3.02
CA ASN A 131 13.12 0.28 -3.85
C ASN A 131 14.18 0.12 -4.94
N LEU A 132 13.76 0.13 -6.20
CA LEU A 132 14.64 0.09 -7.37
C LEU A 132 15.00 1.51 -7.77
N ILE A 133 16.28 1.83 -7.71
CA ILE A 133 16.82 3.14 -8.08
C ILE A 133 17.72 2.94 -9.29
N ALA A 134 17.43 3.65 -10.38
CA ALA A 134 18.24 3.60 -11.58
C ALA A 134 19.62 4.25 -11.34
N GLN A 135 20.69 3.50 -11.54
CA GLN A 135 22.06 3.94 -11.75
C GLN A 135 22.47 3.40 -13.11
N PRO A 136 23.07 4.13 -14.03
CA PRO A 136 24.13 5.11 -13.83
C PRO A 136 23.75 6.57 -14.05
N ASP A 137 22.52 6.89 -14.34
CA ASP A 137 22.13 8.24 -14.78
C ASP A 137 21.88 9.23 -13.61
N VAL A 138 22.17 8.81 -12.39
CA VAL A 138 21.91 9.61 -11.19
C VAL A 138 23.16 9.79 -10.34
N ALA A 139 23.35 11.01 -9.86
CA ALA A 139 24.48 11.33 -9.00
C ALA A 139 24.43 10.56 -7.67
N ASP A 140 25.57 10.07 -7.19
CA ASP A 140 25.69 9.37 -5.91
C ASP A 140 25.05 10.12 -4.74
N SER A 141 25.04 11.45 -4.77
CA SER A 141 24.40 12.29 -3.76
C SER A 141 22.88 12.12 -3.71
N GLU A 142 22.23 11.93 -4.84
CA GLU A 142 20.77 11.72 -4.93
C GLU A 142 20.40 10.31 -4.46
N VAL A 143 21.20 9.31 -4.81
CA VAL A 143 21.05 7.94 -4.29
C VAL A 143 21.15 7.95 -2.76
N LYS A 144 22.18 8.58 -2.20
CA LYS A 144 22.37 8.71 -0.75
C LYS A 144 21.20 9.44 -0.09
N LEU A 145 20.71 10.51 -0.71
CA LEU A 145 19.55 11.24 -0.20
C LEU A 145 18.28 10.38 -0.18
N SER A 146 18.03 9.65 -1.25
CA SER A 146 16.89 8.73 -1.36
C SER A 146 16.95 7.61 -0.31
N VAL A 147 18.11 6.98 -0.15
CA VAL A 147 18.33 5.95 0.87
C VAL A 147 18.15 6.52 2.30
N ASN A 148 18.70 7.71 2.57
CA ASN A 148 18.54 8.36 3.86
C ASN A 148 17.07 8.70 4.16
N ASN A 149 16.31 9.18 3.17
CA ASN A 149 14.90 9.46 3.33
C ASN A 149 14.09 8.19 3.58
N MET A 150 14.41 7.11 2.90
CA MET A 150 13.80 5.80 3.13
C MET A 150 14.09 5.28 4.55
N LEU A 151 15.35 5.34 5.00
CA LEU A 151 15.72 4.95 6.37
C LEU A 151 15.02 5.79 7.43
N LYS A 152 14.91 7.11 7.21
CA LYS A 152 14.15 8.01 8.10
C LYS A 152 12.66 7.63 8.12
N ALA A 153 12.07 7.28 6.97
CA ALA A 153 10.68 6.86 6.90
C ALA A 153 10.42 5.57 7.70
N ILE A 154 11.30 4.57 7.54
CA ILE A 154 11.21 3.31 8.27
C ILE A 154 11.35 3.57 9.77
N THR A 155 12.36 4.35 10.17
CA THR A 155 12.59 4.70 11.58
C THR A 155 11.40 5.45 12.16
N ALA A 156 10.85 6.42 11.44
CA ALA A 156 9.68 7.17 11.88
C ALA A 156 8.45 6.26 12.02
N SER A 157 8.20 5.35 11.07
CA SER A 157 7.10 4.37 11.15
C SER A 157 7.22 3.49 12.39
N LEU A 158 8.40 2.94 12.65
CA LEU A 158 8.66 2.07 13.82
C LEU A 158 8.53 2.85 15.15
N LEU A 159 9.02 4.09 15.18
CA LEU A 159 8.88 4.94 16.36
C LEU A 159 7.42 5.34 16.60
N MET A 160 6.67 5.66 15.55
CA MET A 160 5.25 5.98 15.67
C MET A 160 4.44 4.79 16.18
N GLU A 161 4.73 3.57 15.73
CA GLU A 161 4.09 2.37 16.24
C GLU A 161 4.36 2.18 17.73
N GLN A 162 5.59 2.36 18.17
CA GLN A 162 5.95 2.23 19.59
C GLN A 162 5.45 3.37 20.47
N VAL A 163 5.38 4.59 19.94
CA VAL A 163 4.98 5.79 20.70
C VAL A 163 3.48 6.04 20.65
N LEU A 164 2.81 5.78 19.52
CA LEU A 164 1.39 6.07 19.33
C LEU A 164 0.48 4.85 19.57
N ALA A 165 1.02 3.65 19.62
CA ALA A 165 0.35 2.46 20.11
C ALA A 165 0.99 1.92 21.40
N PRO A 166 1.20 2.74 22.42
CA PRO A 166 1.45 2.18 23.74
C PRO A 166 0.22 1.34 24.09
N HIS A 167 0.40 0.29 24.88
CA HIS A 167 -0.72 -0.47 25.45
C HIS A 167 -1.51 0.38 26.44
N VAL A 168 -2.13 1.44 25.91
CA VAL A 168 -2.93 2.40 26.69
C VAL A 168 -4.38 2.21 26.27
N ASN A 169 -5.19 1.74 27.20
CA ASN A 169 -6.62 1.68 27.04
C ASN A 169 -7.22 3.03 27.45
N PHE A 170 -8.04 3.63 26.58
CA PHE A 170 -8.79 4.82 26.89
C PHE A 170 -10.17 4.41 27.41
N LYS A 171 -10.55 4.90 28.60
CA LYS A 171 -11.91 4.74 29.15
C LYS A 171 -12.50 6.11 29.47
N THR A 172 -13.79 6.24 29.28
CA THR A 172 -14.52 7.44 29.69
C THR A 172 -14.60 7.46 31.21
N LYS A 173 -14.29 8.60 31.83
CA LYS A 173 -14.39 8.75 33.28
C LYS A 173 -15.87 8.67 33.70
N THR A 174 -16.26 7.56 34.29
CA THR A 174 -17.57 7.38 34.93
C THR A 174 -17.48 7.83 36.39
N ASN A 175 -18.52 8.53 36.88
CA ASN A 175 -18.60 9.10 38.24
C ASN A 175 -18.72 8.04 39.36
N GLY A 176 -18.23 6.85 39.18
CA GLY A 176 -18.17 5.78 40.18
C GLY A 176 -16.73 5.36 40.36
N GLY A 177 -16.13 5.61 41.53
CA GLY A 177 -14.75 5.29 41.85
C GLY A 177 -14.44 3.80 41.76
N GLY A 178 -14.07 3.37 40.58
CA GLY A 178 -13.50 2.05 40.29
C GLY A 178 -11.99 2.14 40.19
N THR A 179 -11.29 1.06 40.55
CA THR A 179 -9.84 0.90 40.33
C THR A 179 -9.58 0.94 38.84
N VAL A 180 -8.69 1.84 38.41
CA VAL A 180 -8.23 1.94 37.01
C VAL A 180 -7.14 0.91 36.79
N ASP A 181 -7.31 0.05 35.78
CA ASP A 181 -6.30 -0.93 35.41
C ASP A 181 -5.00 -0.25 34.97
N PRO A 182 -3.82 -0.83 35.27
CA PRO A 182 -2.55 -0.29 34.81
C PRO A 182 -2.54 -0.14 33.27
N GLY A 183 -2.15 1.05 32.77
CA GLY A 183 -2.16 1.35 31.34
C GLY A 183 -3.47 1.91 30.79
N THR A 184 -4.45 2.22 31.63
CA THR A 184 -5.70 2.87 31.21
C THR A 184 -5.64 4.37 31.49
N ILE A 185 -5.97 5.20 30.49
CA ILE A 185 -6.15 6.65 30.63
C ILE A 185 -7.66 6.95 30.68
N GLU A 186 -8.11 7.57 31.77
CA GLU A 186 -9.47 8.06 31.87
C GLU A 186 -9.60 9.45 31.25
N ILE A 187 -10.49 9.60 30.28
CA ILE A 187 -10.80 10.88 29.65
C ILE A 187 -12.15 11.38 30.16
N GLY A 188 -12.14 12.55 30.81
CA GLY A 188 -13.35 13.22 31.24
C GLY A 188 -13.92 14.13 30.14
N GLY A 189 -15.26 14.35 30.16
CA GLY A 189 -15.92 15.32 29.28
C GLY A 189 -16.64 14.76 28.06
N PHE A 190 -16.58 13.45 27.81
CA PHE A 190 -17.43 12.78 26.82
C PHE A 190 -18.76 12.36 27.46
N LYS A 191 -19.86 12.73 26.81
CA LYS A 191 -21.19 12.16 27.15
C LYS A 191 -21.46 11.04 26.13
N GLU A 192 -21.69 9.83 26.60
CA GLU A 192 -22.19 8.77 25.73
C GLU A 192 -23.54 9.19 25.16
N PRO A 193 -23.79 8.97 23.85
CA PRO A 193 -25.10 9.18 23.29
C PRO A 193 -26.10 8.24 23.99
N SER A 194 -27.14 8.79 24.60
CA SER A 194 -28.20 7.98 25.17
C SER A 194 -28.83 7.13 24.07
N SER A 195 -28.72 5.81 24.22
CA SER A 195 -29.45 4.85 23.38
C SER A 195 -30.95 5.15 23.51
N LYS A 196 -31.58 5.51 22.40
CA LYS A 196 -33.05 5.50 22.25
C LYS A 196 -33.49 4.14 21.79
#